data_86259922842c53ed0242018dce963c26
#
_entry.id   86259922842c53ed0242018dce963c26
#
_cell.length_a   1.000
_cell.length_b   1.000
_cell.length_c   1.000
_cell.angle_alpha   90.00
_cell.angle_beta   90.00
_cell.angle_gamma   90.00
#
_symmetry.space_group_name_H-M   'P 1'
#
loop_
_entity.id
_entity.type
_entity.pdbx_description
1 polymer ?
#
loop_
_entity_poly.entity_id
_entity_poly.type
_entity_poly.pdbx_seq_one_letter_code
_entity_poly.pdbx_strand_id
1 'polypeptide(L)'
;MKILFIAPRYGGGIGGHAARVAEKLRQHGFDVKLMHVPHIPIKKLKNPSFAIFGSLKAMLSGETFDVAHAFNVPSAFVMKYVKAERTVLSVHGVYSDQIEALHSGTTAAVVSKAESKVLGWADKLTTDSKSVQKTYKERYGVDFEFLFAPLDVEKFSDIPDVQKNEGQVVFIGRDSYEKGIDILKSAEPKINGKVVYCTDLPWKDAMKILKSSSVLVVPSRIESIPQVIKEAFFLRVPVIATNVGGIPELITDGTNGILVPPQDPERLANAINKLLSDKDLSRKIADSGYDFVVKNLTWETLLPKYIKFYEDLLKT
;
A
#
# COMPACT_ATOMS: atom_id res chain seq x y z
N MET A 1 -9.42 9.89 23.66
CA MET A 1 -9.49 8.51 23.17
C MET A 1 -8.09 7.95 23.15
N LYS A 2 -7.90 6.78 23.78
CA LYS A 2 -6.63 6.07 23.90
C LYS A 2 -6.60 4.89 22.95
N ILE A 3 -5.71 4.92 21.96
CA ILE A 3 -5.67 3.96 20.87
C ILE A 3 -4.33 3.21 20.87
N LEU A 4 -4.36 1.88 20.70
CA LEU A 4 -3.17 1.07 20.48
C LEU A 4 -3.09 0.63 19.02
N PHE A 5 -2.00 0.99 18.34
CA PHE A 5 -1.70 0.49 17.01
C PHE A 5 -0.73 -0.67 17.07
N ILE A 6 -1.02 -1.72 16.31
CA ILE A 6 -0.28 -2.99 16.29
C ILE A 6 0.16 -3.30 14.87
N ALA A 7 1.48 -3.25 14.62
CA ALA A 7 2.10 -3.63 13.37
C ALA A 7 3.48 -4.28 13.62
N PRO A 8 3.97 -5.19 12.75
CA PRO A 8 5.25 -5.87 12.95
C PRO A 8 6.46 -4.92 12.96
N ARG A 9 6.36 -3.79 12.30
CA ARG A 9 7.34 -2.69 12.31
C ARG A 9 6.68 -1.43 11.79
N TYR A 10 7.24 -0.25 12.10
CA TYR A 10 6.69 1.05 11.72
C TYR A 10 7.53 1.80 10.66
N GLY A 11 8.46 1.12 10.01
CA GLY A 11 9.25 1.66 8.90
C GLY A 11 8.79 1.09 7.55
N GLY A 12 8.29 1.93 6.65
CA GLY A 12 7.86 1.57 5.30
C GLY A 12 6.58 0.71 5.24
N GLY A 13 5.97 0.60 4.07
CA GLY A 13 4.77 -0.20 3.81
C GLY A 13 3.62 0.05 4.79
N ILE A 14 2.90 -1.00 5.16
CA ILE A 14 1.73 -0.96 6.06
C ILE A 14 2.09 -0.37 7.43
N GLY A 15 3.21 -0.76 8.01
CA GLY A 15 3.62 -0.23 9.32
C GLY A 15 4.02 1.25 9.26
N GLY A 16 4.64 1.70 8.17
CA GLY A 16 4.89 3.11 7.94
C GLY A 16 3.59 3.91 7.77
N HIS A 17 2.57 3.32 7.13
CA HIS A 17 1.23 3.90 7.08
C HIS A 17 0.64 4.02 8.50
N ALA A 18 0.67 2.95 9.30
CA ALA A 18 0.20 2.98 10.68
C ALA A 18 0.89 4.06 11.53
N ALA A 19 2.21 4.21 11.38
CA ALA A 19 2.96 5.25 12.09
C ALA A 19 2.50 6.67 11.71
N ARG A 20 2.25 6.91 10.42
CA ARG A 20 1.76 8.23 9.95
C ARG A 20 0.34 8.52 10.41
N VAL A 21 -0.56 7.53 10.35
CA VAL A 21 -1.92 7.67 10.93
C VAL A 21 -1.83 8.03 12.40
N ALA A 22 -0.98 7.34 13.17
CA ALA A 22 -0.78 7.62 14.59
C ALA A 22 -0.28 9.04 14.84
N GLU A 23 0.68 9.50 14.04
CA GLU A 23 1.22 10.86 14.13
C GLU A 23 0.14 11.91 13.89
N LYS A 24 -0.62 11.79 12.79
CA LYS A 24 -1.68 12.72 12.43
C LYS A 24 -2.83 12.73 13.45
N LEU A 25 -3.20 11.58 13.99
CA LEU A 25 -4.21 11.49 15.05
C LEU A 25 -3.73 12.15 16.37
N ARG A 26 -2.45 11.97 16.76
CA ARG A 26 -1.87 12.65 17.94
C ARG A 26 -1.92 14.16 17.80
N GLN A 27 -1.63 14.71 16.62
CA GLN A 27 -1.75 16.15 16.33
C GLN A 27 -3.18 16.66 16.50
N HIS A 28 -4.19 15.78 16.51
CA HIS A 28 -5.61 16.09 16.68
C HIS A 28 -6.18 15.62 18.04
N GLY A 29 -5.31 15.45 19.04
CA GLY A 29 -5.72 15.20 20.43
C GLY A 29 -6.01 13.75 20.80
N PHE A 30 -5.70 12.77 19.94
CA PHE A 30 -5.81 11.34 20.28
C PHE A 30 -4.54 10.85 21.00
N ASP A 31 -4.69 10.05 22.05
CA ASP A 31 -3.57 9.34 22.68
C ASP A 31 -3.32 8.02 21.93
N VAL A 32 -2.44 8.04 20.92
CA VAL A 32 -2.14 6.85 20.11
C VAL A 32 -0.79 6.28 20.52
N LYS A 33 -0.78 5.03 20.96
CA LYS A 33 0.44 4.26 21.24
C LYS A 33 0.76 3.28 20.12
N LEU A 34 2.05 3.10 19.82
CA LEU A 34 2.55 2.10 18.88
C LEU A 34 3.11 0.92 19.67
N MET A 35 2.61 -0.29 19.42
CA MET A 35 3.15 -1.49 20.07
C MET A 35 4.42 -1.96 19.39
N HIS A 36 5.56 -1.70 20.00
CA HIS A 36 6.86 -2.24 19.55
C HIS A 36 7.08 -3.64 20.12
N VAL A 37 7.26 -4.61 19.22
CA VAL A 37 7.49 -6.02 19.57
C VAL A 37 8.77 -6.49 18.90
N PRO A 38 9.73 -7.07 19.64
CA PRO A 38 10.87 -7.72 19.03
C PRO A 38 10.42 -8.92 18.19
N HIS A 39 11.09 -9.17 17.08
CA HIS A 39 10.81 -10.30 16.21
C HIS A 39 12.12 -10.85 15.63
N ILE A 40 12.11 -12.13 15.29
CA ILE A 40 13.25 -12.79 14.67
C ILE A 40 13.40 -12.27 13.22
N PRO A 41 14.55 -11.72 12.80
CA PRO A 41 14.71 -11.07 11.49
C PRO A 41 14.83 -12.05 10.31
N ILE A 42 14.48 -13.31 10.50
CA ILE A 42 14.48 -14.35 9.46
C ILE A 42 13.12 -14.32 8.74
N LYS A 43 13.13 -14.22 7.39
CA LYS A 43 11.91 -14.02 6.56
C LYS A 43 10.74 -14.94 6.94
N LYS A 44 10.98 -16.25 7.14
CA LYS A 44 9.93 -17.23 7.50
C LYS A 44 9.48 -17.16 8.97
N LEU A 45 10.30 -16.67 9.88
CA LEU A 45 10.03 -16.63 11.32
C LEU A 45 9.55 -15.26 11.81
N LYS A 46 9.66 -14.23 10.99
CA LYS A 46 9.33 -12.86 11.36
C LYS A 46 7.88 -12.68 11.84
N ASN A 47 6.90 -13.07 11.05
CA ASN A 47 5.49 -12.93 11.41
C ASN A 47 5.08 -13.87 12.55
N PRO A 48 5.47 -15.17 12.56
CA PRO A 48 5.19 -16.05 13.71
C PRO A 48 5.79 -15.55 15.03
N SER A 49 7.08 -15.16 15.04
CA SER A 49 7.72 -14.65 16.26
C SER A 49 7.11 -13.34 16.76
N PHE A 50 6.75 -12.43 15.84
CA PHE A 50 6.02 -11.21 16.17
C PHE A 50 4.67 -11.53 16.83
N ALA A 51 3.89 -12.47 16.26
CA ALA A 51 2.60 -12.86 16.82
C ALA A 51 2.75 -13.45 18.24
N ILE A 52 3.73 -14.34 18.46
CA ILE A 52 3.98 -14.95 19.76
C ILE A 52 4.42 -13.90 20.79
N PHE A 53 5.50 -13.17 20.52
CA PHE A 53 6.04 -12.20 21.49
C PHE A 53 5.09 -11.02 21.73
N GLY A 54 4.37 -10.59 20.69
CA GLY A 54 3.34 -9.56 20.82
C GLY A 54 2.16 -10.00 21.66
N SER A 55 1.69 -11.23 21.47
CA SER A 55 0.60 -11.79 22.29
C SER A 55 1.00 -11.91 23.75
N LEU A 56 2.21 -12.41 24.05
CA LEU A 56 2.73 -12.46 25.41
C LEU A 56 2.83 -11.06 26.02
N LYS A 57 3.35 -10.08 25.29
CA LYS A 57 3.42 -8.69 25.73
C LYS A 57 2.03 -8.11 26.01
N ALA A 58 1.05 -8.38 25.15
CA ALA A 58 -0.33 -7.93 25.34
C ALA A 58 -0.98 -8.56 26.58
N MET A 59 -0.79 -9.86 26.78
CA MET A 59 -1.32 -10.59 27.95
C MET A 59 -0.74 -10.08 29.28
N LEU A 60 0.57 -9.75 29.28
CA LEU A 60 1.26 -9.24 30.47
C LEU A 60 1.02 -7.75 30.72
N SER A 61 0.49 -7.04 29.75
CA SER A 61 0.15 -5.62 29.89
C SER A 61 -1.11 -5.46 30.72
N GLY A 62 -1.01 -4.70 31.81
CA GLY A 62 -2.19 -4.27 32.59
C GLY A 62 -2.93 -3.08 31.96
N GLU A 63 -2.47 -2.57 30.84
CA GLU A 63 -2.97 -1.36 30.21
C GLU A 63 -4.25 -1.63 29.40
N THR A 64 -5.22 -0.71 29.52
CA THR A 64 -6.48 -0.74 28.77
C THR A 64 -6.52 0.37 27.74
N PHE A 65 -7.23 0.14 26.63
CA PHE A 65 -7.38 1.05 25.52
C PHE A 65 -8.86 1.18 25.15
N ASP A 66 -9.24 2.34 24.61
CA ASP A 66 -10.55 2.49 24.00
C ASP A 66 -10.61 1.71 22.69
N VAL A 67 -9.52 1.75 21.89
CA VAL A 67 -9.42 1.05 20.60
C VAL A 67 -8.08 0.31 20.48
N ALA A 68 -8.11 -0.96 20.05
CA ALA A 68 -6.94 -1.68 19.56
C ALA A 68 -7.05 -1.87 18.04
N HIS A 69 -6.09 -1.34 17.27
CA HIS A 69 -6.08 -1.42 15.82
C HIS A 69 -4.90 -2.22 15.28
N ALA A 70 -5.18 -3.36 14.68
CA ALA A 70 -4.20 -4.22 14.01
C ALA A 70 -4.12 -3.90 12.51
N PHE A 71 -2.90 -3.73 11.98
CA PHE A 71 -2.65 -3.29 10.59
C PHE A 71 -2.24 -4.44 9.65
N ASN A 72 -2.57 -5.65 9.95
CA ASN A 72 -2.49 -6.83 9.05
C ASN A 72 -2.95 -8.10 9.81
N VAL A 73 -3.12 -9.20 9.08
CA VAL A 73 -3.51 -10.50 9.65
C VAL A 73 -2.57 -10.96 10.78
N PRO A 74 -1.23 -10.92 10.68
CA PRO A 74 -0.36 -11.26 11.81
C PRO A 74 -0.57 -10.41 13.06
N SER A 75 -0.91 -9.13 12.93
CA SER A 75 -1.16 -8.24 14.08
C SER A 75 -2.47 -8.53 14.79
N ALA A 76 -3.44 -9.13 14.11
CA ALA A 76 -4.70 -9.52 14.73
C ALA A 76 -4.53 -10.61 15.80
N PHE A 77 -3.52 -11.49 15.66
CA PHE A 77 -3.19 -12.46 16.71
C PHE A 77 -2.75 -11.77 18.01
N VAL A 78 -2.04 -10.67 17.91
CA VAL A 78 -1.64 -9.86 19.06
C VAL A 78 -2.84 -9.09 19.63
N MET A 79 -3.63 -8.46 18.74
CA MET A 79 -4.83 -7.69 19.09
C MET A 79 -5.80 -8.48 19.95
N LYS A 80 -5.96 -9.77 19.67
CA LYS A 80 -6.86 -10.69 20.43
C LYS A 80 -6.60 -10.69 21.94
N TYR A 81 -5.39 -10.38 22.38
CA TYR A 81 -4.99 -10.40 23.79
C TYR A 81 -4.86 -8.99 24.40
N VAL A 82 -5.13 -7.95 23.64
CA VAL A 82 -5.17 -6.58 24.12
C VAL A 82 -6.50 -6.30 24.82
N LYS A 83 -6.46 -5.64 25.98
CA LYS A 83 -7.66 -5.16 26.66
C LYS A 83 -8.11 -3.86 26.02
N ALA A 84 -9.10 -3.91 25.16
CA ALA A 84 -9.68 -2.76 24.47
C ALA A 84 -11.21 -2.86 24.45
N GLU A 85 -11.88 -1.69 24.41
CA GLU A 85 -13.34 -1.62 24.29
C GLU A 85 -13.79 -1.98 22.88
N ARG A 86 -13.03 -1.53 21.86
CA ARG A 86 -13.26 -1.82 20.45
C ARG A 86 -11.99 -2.32 19.77
N THR A 87 -12.17 -3.17 18.78
CA THR A 87 -11.08 -3.75 17.99
C THR A 87 -11.26 -3.47 16.51
N VAL A 88 -10.19 -3.10 15.83
CA VAL A 88 -10.15 -2.82 14.39
C VAL A 88 -9.06 -3.64 13.72
N LEU A 89 -9.37 -4.22 12.58
CA LEU A 89 -8.39 -4.89 11.73
C LEU A 89 -8.37 -4.25 10.34
N SER A 90 -7.24 -3.64 9.97
CA SER A 90 -6.96 -3.18 8.61
C SER A 90 -6.29 -4.27 7.79
N VAL A 91 -6.80 -4.49 6.57
CA VAL A 91 -6.24 -5.44 5.61
C VAL A 91 -5.95 -4.72 4.30
N HIS A 92 -4.67 -4.73 3.89
CA HIS A 92 -4.16 -4.00 2.72
C HIS A 92 -3.79 -4.93 1.55
N GLY A 93 -4.65 -5.89 1.28
CA GLY A 93 -4.49 -6.91 0.25
C GLY A 93 -5.06 -8.25 0.70
N VAL A 94 -5.43 -9.12 -0.22
CA VAL A 94 -5.92 -10.46 0.12
C VAL A 94 -4.73 -11.30 0.56
N TYR A 95 -4.66 -11.62 1.84
CA TYR A 95 -3.48 -12.25 2.44
C TYR A 95 -3.26 -13.66 1.90
N SER A 96 -4.34 -14.43 1.72
CA SER A 96 -4.28 -15.76 1.11
C SER A 96 -3.71 -15.73 -0.31
N ASP A 97 -4.10 -14.77 -1.16
CA ASP A 97 -3.61 -14.65 -2.54
C ASP A 97 -2.12 -14.30 -2.58
N GLN A 98 -1.66 -13.45 -1.65
CA GLN A 98 -0.24 -13.12 -1.52
C GLN A 98 0.60 -14.33 -1.10
N ILE A 99 0.05 -15.22 -0.26
CA ILE A 99 0.73 -16.45 0.15
C ILE A 99 0.69 -17.49 -0.95
N GLU A 100 -0.44 -17.64 -1.65
CA GLU A 100 -0.58 -18.56 -2.78
C GLU A 100 0.42 -18.25 -3.91
N ALA A 101 0.62 -16.99 -4.21
CA ALA A 101 1.62 -16.55 -5.18
C ALA A 101 3.07 -16.88 -4.79
N LEU A 102 3.35 -17.17 -3.51
CA LEU A 102 4.68 -17.42 -2.96
C LEU A 102 4.90 -18.88 -2.52
N HIS A 103 3.84 -19.69 -2.38
CA HIS A 103 3.89 -21.03 -1.78
C HIS A 103 2.90 -22.00 -2.46
N SER A 104 3.09 -23.29 -2.28
CA SER A 104 2.23 -24.34 -2.86
C SER A 104 0.81 -24.37 -2.25
N GLY A 105 -0.17 -24.88 -3.00
CA GLY A 105 -1.62 -24.82 -2.70
C GLY A 105 -2.08 -25.33 -1.32
N THR A 106 -1.39 -26.30 -0.69
CA THR A 106 -1.75 -26.77 0.66
C THR A 106 -1.53 -25.69 1.72
N THR A 107 -0.50 -24.87 1.59
CA THR A 107 -0.22 -23.75 2.50
C THR A 107 -1.26 -22.64 2.34
N ALA A 108 -1.72 -22.38 1.12
CA ALA A 108 -2.74 -21.38 0.83
C ALA A 108 -4.10 -21.71 1.50
N ALA A 109 -4.54 -22.98 1.47
CA ALA A 109 -5.79 -23.41 2.10
C ALA A 109 -5.77 -23.23 3.63
N VAL A 110 -4.65 -23.57 4.28
CA VAL A 110 -4.48 -23.37 5.73
C VAL A 110 -4.49 -21.88 6.09
N VAL A 111 -3.82 -21.06 5.29
CA VAL A 111 -3.77 -19.61 5.49
C VAL A 111 -5.13 -18.98 5.26
N SER A 112 -5.87 -19.37 4.23
CA SER A 112 -7.23 -18.87 3.96
C SER A 112 -8.20 -19.17 5.12
N LYS A 113 -8.13 -20.39 5.70
CA LYS A 113 -8.93 -20.75 6.89
C LYS A 113 -8.53 -19.93 8.13
N ALA A 114 -7.24 -19.70 8.32
CA ALA A 114 -6.74 -18.86 9.41
C ALA A 114 -7.16 -17.39 9.22
N GLU A 115 -7.09 -16.88 7.99
CA GLU A 115 -7.51 -15.53 7.62
C GLU A 115 -9.00 -15.33 7.92
N SER A 116 -9.88 -16.21 7.45
CA SER A 116 -11.33 -16.15 7.72
C SER A 116 -11.63 -16.10 9.23
N LYS A 117 -10.93 -16.92 10.03
CA LYS A 117 -11.09 -16.92 11.49
C LYS A 117 -10.67 -15.60 12.14
N VAL A 118 -9.58 -15.01 11.66
CA VAL A 118 -9.00 -13.77 12.21
C VAL A 118 -9.89 -12.57 11.93
N LEU A 119 -10.59 -12.54 10.78
CA LEU A 119 -11.55 -11.48 10.46
C LEU A 119 -12.66 -11.35 11.51
N GLY A 120 -13.12 -12.47 12.06
CA GLY A 120 -14.14 -12.49 13.13
C GLY A 120 -13.66 -12.05 14.52
N TRP A 121 -12.38 -11.64 14.68
CA TRP A 121 -11.87 -11.16 15.97
C TRP A 121 -11.95 -9.64 16.13
N ALA A 122 -12.27 -8.93 15.07
CA ALA A 122 -12.37 -7.48 15.08
C ALA A 122 -13.84 -7.03 15.02
N ASP A 123 -14.18 -5.99 15.78
CA ASP A 123 -15.50 -5.36 15.74
C ASP A 123 -15.70 -4.61 14.42
N LYS A 124 -14.62 -4.07 13.84
CA LYS A 124 -14.62 -3.39 12.54
C LYS A 124 -13.44 -3.84 11.68
N LEU A 125 -13.72 -4.03 10.40
CA LEU A 125 -12.73 -4.34 9.38
C LEU A 125 -12.55 -3.13 8.46
N THR A 126 -11.31 -2.78 8.11
CA THR A 126 -11.01 -1.68 7.18
C THR A 126 -10.06 -2.11 6.09
N THR A 127 -10.18 -1.50 4.92
CA THR A 127 -9.26 -1.65 3.79
C THR A 127 -9.12 -0.35 3.02
N ASP A 128 -8.01 -0.21 2.31
CA ASP A 128 -7.73 0.93 1.42
C ASP A 128 -8.02 0.63 -0.06
N SER A 129 -8.58 -0.54 -0.37
CA SER A 129 -8.91 -0.97 -1.74
C SER A 129 -10.33 -1.53 -1.85
N LYS A 130 -11.10 -1.00 -2.79
CA LYS A 130 -12.44 -1.51 -3.12
C LYS A 130 -12.37 -2.91 -3.74
N SER A 131 -11.29 -3.20 -4.48
CA SER A 131 -11.04 -4.54 -5.02
C SER A 131 -10.89 -5.56 -3.89
N VAL A 132 -10.11 -5.22 -2.85
CA VAL A 132 -9.96 -6.06 -1.64
C VAL A 132 -11.30 -6.21 -0.92
N GLN A 133 -12.04 -5.12 -0.70
CA GLN A 133 -13.36 -5.13 -0.08
C GLN A 133 -14.32 -6.09 -0.82
N LYS A 134 -14.37 -5.99 -2.16
CA LYS A 134 -15.18 -6.87 -3.00
C LYS A 134 -14.79 -8.34 -2.85
N THR A 135 -13.48 -8.65 -2.93
CA THR A 135 -12.99 -10.02 -2.79
C THR A 135 -13.34 -10.66 -1.44
N TYR A 136 -13.19 -9.92 -0.34
CA TYR A 136 -13.55 -10.43 0.98
C TYR A 136 -15.06 -10.59 1.16
N LYS A 137 -15.87 -9.70 0.58
CA LYS A 137 -17.33 -9.85 0.57
C LYS A 137 -17.75 -11.11 -0.18
N GLU A 138 -17.18 -11.36 -1.35
CA GLU A 138 -17.48 -12.54 -2.18
C GLU A 138 -16.99 -13.84 -1.53
N ARG A 139 -15.79 -13.86 -0.92
CA ARG A 139 -15.21 -15.10 -0.36
C ARG A 139 -15.71 -15.45 1.03
N TYR A 140 -15.91 -14.45 1.88
CA TYR A 140 -16.15 -14.67 3.32
C TYR A 140 -17.44 -14.02 3.81
N GLY A 141 -18.18 -13.29 2.96
CA GLY A 141 -19.42 -12.60 3.33
C GLY A 141 -19.23 -11.44 4.30
N VAL A 142 -17.98 -10.93 4.48
CA VAL A 142 -17.66 -9.87 5.43
C VAL A 142 -17.61 -8.50 4.76
N ASP A 143 -18.04 -7.48 5.49
CA ASP A 143 -18.01 -6.10 5.04
C ASP A 143 -16.81 -5.36 5.65
N PHE A 144 -16.17 -4.55 4.82
CA PHE A 144 -15.07 -3.68 5.23
C PHE A 144 -15.49 -2.23 5.11
N GLU A 145 -15.06 -1.40 6.04
CA GLU A 145 -15.11 0.05 5.88
C GLU A 145 -13.92 0.52 5.03
N PHE A 146 -14.18 1.44 4.11
CA PHE A 146 -13.17 1.90 3.17
C PHE A 146 -12.46 3.14 3.69
N LEU A 147 -11.16 2.98 4.00
CA LEU A 147 -10.28 4.06 4.44
C LEU A 147 -9.05 4.13 3.53
N PHE A 148 -9.09 5.02 2.55
CA PHE A 148 -7.97 5.20 1.62
C PHE A 148 -6.70 5.61 2.36
N ALA A 149 -5.55 5.01 2.02
CA ALA A 149 -4.27 5.38 2.59
C ALA A 149 -3.78 6.72 1.99
N PRO A 150 -3.66 7.82 2.78
CA PRO A 150 -3.23 9.11 2.26
C PRO A 150 -1.78 9.11 1.78
N LEU A 151 -1.49 9.99 0.83
CA LEU A 151 -0.13 10.35 0.49
C LEU A 151 0.41 11.39 1.48
N ASP A 152 1.60 11.16 1.98
CA ASP A 152 2.32 12.09 2.84
C ASP A 152 3.12 13.08 1.99
N VAL A 153 2.45 14.16 1.58
CA VAL A 153 3.03 15.16 0.67
C VAL A 153 4.17 15.96 1.31
N GLU A 154 4.17 16.10 2.64
CA GLU A 154 5.20 16.83 3.38
C GLU A 154 6.60 16.23 3.19
N LYS A 155 6.68 14.91 2.98
CA LYS A 155 7.96 14.21 2.74
C LYS A 155 8.66 14.64 1.44
N PHE A 156 7.91 15.19 0.50
CA PHE A 156 8.48 15.58 -0.79
C PHE A 156 9.19 16.93 -0.73
N SER A 157 9.01 17.71 0.34
CA SER A 157 9.77 18.96 0.56
C SER A 157 11.28 18.76 0.58
N ASP A 158 11.72 17.57 1.00
CA ASP A 158 13.12 17.17 1.05
C ASP A 158 13.68 16.65 -0.29
N ILE A 159 12.85 16.53 -1.33
CA ILE A 159 13.28 16.05 -2.63
C ILE A 159 13.73 17.26 -3.46
N PRO A 160 15.03 17.39 -3.78
CA PRO A 160 15.53 18.53 -4.53
C PRO A 160 14.94 18.59 -5.94
N ASP A 161 15.03 19.75 -6.55
CA ASP A 161 14.81 19.86 -7.97
C ASP A 161 15.90 19.12 -8.72
N VAL A 162 15.48 18.34 -9.71
CA VAL A 162 16.37 17.51 -10.52
C VAL A 162 16.08 17.75 -12.00
N GLN A 163 17.14 17.71 -12.80
CA GLN A 163 16.99 17.79 -14.25
C GLN A 163 16.28 16.55 -14.79
N LYS A 164 15.35 16.72 -15.72
CA LYS A 164 14.71 15.61 -16.41
C LYS A 164 15.70 14.83 -17.28
N ASN A 165 15.68 13.53 -17.15
CA ASN A 165 16.39 12.59 -18.01
C ASN A 165 15.42 12.13 -19.12
N GLU A 166 15.49 12.82 -20.25
CA GLU A 166 14.63 12.50 -21.40
C GLU A 166 14.77 11.02 -21.81
N GLY A 167 13.63 10.38 -22.04
CA GLY A 167 13.59 8.96 -22.39
C GLY A 167 13.86 7.99 -21.24
N GLN A 168 14.04 8.47 -19.99
CA GLN A 168 14.21 7.58 -18.86
C GLN A 168 12.88 6.99 -18.41
N VAL A 169 12.81 5.68 -18.38
CA VAL A 169 11.68 4.86 -17.87
C VAL A 169 12.09 4.27 -16.54
N VAL A 170 11.30 4.42 -15.50
CA VAL A 170 11.67 3.91 -14.16
C VAL A 170 10.68 2.88 -13.65
N PHE A 171 11.23 1.82 -13.06
CA PHE A 171 10.53 0.87 -12.19
C PHE A 171 10.98 1.08 -10.74
N ILE A 172 10.03 1.17 -9.80
CA ILE A 172 10.32 1.26 -8.37
C ILE A 172 9.50 0.21 -7.63
N GLY A 173 10.19 -0.71 -6.98
CA GLY A 173 9.54 -1.79 -6.24
C GLY A 173 10.50 -2.92 -5.91
N ARG A 174 10.03 -3.89 -5.15
CA ARG A 174 10.82 -5.10 -4.85
C ARG A 174 11.03 -5.93 -6.12
N ASP A 175 12.17 -6.60 -6.23
CA ASP A 175 12.35 -7.65 -7.24
C ASP A 175 11.62 -8.90 -6.77
N SER A 176 10.38 -9.06 -7.23
CA SER A 176 9.49 -10.14 -6.82
C SER A 176 8.45 -10.45 -7.91
N TYR A 177 7.97 -11.68 -7.93
CA TYR A 177 7.02 -12.17 -8.93
C TYR A 177 5.77 -11.29 -9.04
N GLU A 178 5.20 -10.87 -7.89
CA GLU A 178 4.01 -10.04 -7.86
C GLU A 178 4.21 -8.66 -8.48
N LYS A 179 5.45 -8.13 -8.49
CA LYS A 179 5.77 -6.80 -9.07
C LYS A 179 6.06 -6.84 -10.57
N GLY A 180 6.21 -8.03 -11.16
CA GLY A 180 6.30 -8.21 -12.61
C GLY A 180 7.52 -7.55 -13.27
N ILE A 181 8.65 -7.42 -12.55
CA ILE A 181 9.89 -6.84 -13.10
C ILE A 181 10.38 -7.59 -14.35
N ASP A 182 10.16 -8.89 -14.41
CA ASP A 182 10.48 -9.76 -15.54
C ASP A 182 9.66 -9.41 -16.80
N ILE A 183 8.42 -8.92 -16.64
CA ILE A 183 7.59 -8.45 -17.75
C ILE A 183 8.20 -7.20 -18.37
N LEU A 184 8.67 -6.26 -17.52
CA LEU A 184 9.34 -5.06 -18.00
C LEU A 184 10.68 -5.37 -18.66
N LYS A 185 11.47 -6.30 -18.09
CA LYS A 185 12.71 -6.79 -18.71
C LYS A 185 12.45 -7.43 -20.10
N SER A 186 11.34 -8.14 -20.25
CA SER A 186 10.94 -8.72 -21.54
C SER A 186 10.47 -7.66 -22.55
N ALA A 187 9.91 -6.54 -22.08
CA ALA A 187 9.51 -5.41 -22.90
C ALA A 187 10.69 -4.51 -23.31
N GLU A 188 11.75 -4.45 -22.49
CA GLU A 188 12.87 -3.51 -22.59
C GLU A 188 13.52 -3.45 -23.99
N PRO A 189 13.77 -4.56 -24.72
CA PRO A 189 14.35 -4.51 -26.05
C PRO A 189 13.52 -3.73 -27.10
N LYS A 190 12.21 -3.51 -26.83
CA LYS A 190 11.28 -2.79 -27.68
C LYS A 190 11.03 -1.33 -27.20
N ILE A 191 11.68 -0.90 -26.14
CA ILE A 191 11.48 0.43 -25.55
C ILE A 191 12.49 1.42 -26.14
N ASN A 192 12.00 2.54 -26.67
CA ASN A 192 12.80 3.64 -27.23
C ASN A 192 13.33 4.56 -26.13
N GLY A 193 13.90 4.01 -25.06
CA GLY A 193 14.35 4.75 -23.89
C GLY A 193 15.26 3.92 -22.99
N LYS A 194 15.76 4.56 -21.92
CA LYS A 194 16.61 3.89 -20.93
C LYS A 194 15.76 3.43 -19.74
N VAL A 195 15.74 2.14 -19.49
CA VAL A 195 15.05 1.58 -18.31
C VAL A 195 15.96 1.59 -17.08
N VAL A 196 15.44 2.07 -15.96
CA VAL A 196 16.12 2.12 -14.65
C VAL A 196 15.31 1.35 -13.63
N TYR A 197 15.96 0.41 -12.95
CA TYR A 197 15.34 -0.44 -11.93
C TYR A 197 15.76 -0.01 -10.53
N CYS A 198 14.81 0.45 -9.72
CA CYS A 198 15.02 0.86 -8.33
C CYS A 198 14.40 -0.20 -7.40
N THR A 199 15.18 -1.25 -7.06
CA THR A 199 14.66 -2.39 -6.29
C THR A 199 14.91 -2.31 -4.78
N ASP A 200 16.04 -1.75 -4.35
CA ASP A 200 16.45 -1.69 -2.94
C ASP A 200 17.04 -0.33 -2.54
N LEU A 201 16.55 0.73 -3.15
CA LEU A 201 17.01 2.08 -2.85
C LEU A 201 16.27 2.70 -1.66
N PRO A 202 16.93 3.57 -0.88
CA PRO A 202 16.28 4.44 0.07
C PRO A 202 15.19 5.28 -0.64
N TRP A 203 14.09 5.54 0.07
CA TRP A 203 12.94 6.25 -0.53
C TRP A 203 13.32 7.59 -1.17
N LYS A 204 14.13 8.41 -0.50
CA LYS A 204 14.58 9.70 -1.05
C LYS A 204 15.31 9.57 -2.39
N ASP A 205 16.17 8.57 -2.52
CA ASP A 205 16.94 8.35 -3.75
C ASP A 205 16.05 7.81 -4.88
N ALA A 206 15.13 6.91 -4.55
CA ALA A 206 14.11 6.43 -5.49
C ALA A 206 13.23 7.60 -5.99
N MET A 207 12.83 8.52 -5.10
CA MET A 207 12.01 9.69 -5.47
C MET A 207 12.78 10.72 -6.33
N LYS A 208 14.08 10.91 -6.13
CA LYS A 208 14.91 11.72 -7.03
C LYS A 208 14.96 11.14 -8.44
N ILE A 209 15.17 9.81 -8.54
CA ILE A 209 15.16 9.11 -9.83
C ILE A 209 13.77 9.19 -10.46
N LEU A 210 12.70 8.97 -9.69
CA LEU A 210 11.34 9.12 -10.18
C LEU A 210 11.09 10.53 -10.72
N LYS A 211 11.41 11.57 -9.95
CA LYS A 211 11.22 12.97 -10.34
C LYS A 211 11.99 13.33 -11.62
N SER A 212 13.16 12.72 -11.85
CA SER A 212 13.94 12.92 -13.06
C SER A 212 13.46 12.09 -14.27
N SER A 213 12.60 11.09 -14.07
CA SER A 213 12.20 10.15 -15.13
C SER A 213 11.07 10.70 -16.01
N SER A 214 10.99 10.22 -17.24
CA SER A 214 9.92 10.55 -18.20
C SER A 214 8.65 9.75 -17.93
N VAL A 215 8.75 8.51 -17.42
CA VAL A 215 7.62 7.59 -17.21
C VAL A 215 7.91 6.65 -16.04
N LEU A 216 6.92 6.45 -15.15
CA LEU A 216 6.89 5.34 -14.21
C LEU A 216 6.17 4.15 -14.80
N VAL A 217 6.73 2.94 -14.65
CA VAL A 217 6.09 1.69 -15.04
C VAL A 217 5.82 0.81 -13.83
N VAL A 218 4.57 0.33 -13.71
CA VAL A 218 4.11 -0.57 -12.65
C VAL A 218 3.52 -1.84 -13.28
N PRO A 219 4.35 -2.83 -13.66
CA PRO A 219 3.93 -4.01 -14.43
C PRO A 219 3.43 -5.15 -13.53
N SER A 220 2.81 -4.82 -12.41
CA SER A 220 2.44 -5.78 -11.36
C SER A 220 1.47 -6.87 -11.85
N ARG A 221 1.63 -8.10 -11.32
CA ARG A 221 0.67 -9.20 -11.46
C ARG A 221 -0.39 -9.17 -10.36
N ILE A 222 0.03 -8.75 -9.18
CA ILE A 222 -0.84 -8.67 -8.00
C ILE A 222 -0.53 -7.35 -7.29
N GLU A 223 -1.55 -6.56 -7.02
CA GLU A 223 -1.41 -5.29 -6.32
C GLU A 223 -2.70 -4.95 -5.56
N SER A 224 -2.55 -4.27 -4.44
CA SER A 224 -3.69 -3.59 -3.80
C SER A 224 -3.72 -2.14 -4.27
N ILE A 225 -3.17 -1.24 -3.48
CA ILE A 225 -3.06 0.18 -3.83
C ILE A 225 -1.57 0.57 -3.81
N PRO A 226 -0.90 0.64 -4.98
CA PRO A 226 0.53 0.93 -5.03
C PRO A 226 0.84 2.39 -4.68
N GLN A 227 1.61 2.60 -3.61
CA GLN A 227 2.00 3.94 -3.16
C GLN A 227 2.79 4.70 -4.22
N VAL A 228 3.65 3.99 -4.97
CA VAL A 228 4.50 4.59 -6.01
C VAL A 228 3.70 5.29 -7.12
N ILE A 229 2.48 4.86 -7.41
CA ILE A 229 1.59 5.55 -8.37
C ILE A 229 1.18 6.93 -7.81
N LYS A 230 0.81 6.99 -6.53
CA LYS A 230 0.46 8.27 -5.89
C LYS A 230 1.68 9.20 -5.79
N GLU A 231 2.84 8.63 -5.53
CA GLU A 231 4.13 9.34 -5.49
C GLU A 231 4.48 9.92 -6.87
N ALA A 232 4.30 9.13 -7.95
CA ALA A 232 4.51 9.59 -9.32
C ALA A 232 3.52 10.68 -9.72
N PHE A 233 2.25 10.53 -9.39
CA PHE A 233 1.24 11.56 -9.61
C PHE A 233 1.62 12.88 -8.95
N PHE A 234 2.03 12.85 -7.68
CA PHE A 234 2.45 14.05 -6.96
C PHE A 234 3.70 14.71 -7.57
N LEU A 235 4.62 13.91 -8.08
CA LEU A 235 5.83 14.40 -8.78
C LEU A 235 5.60 14.75 -10.27
N ARG A 236 4.35 14.72 -10.75
CA ARG A 236 4.00 14.96 -12.16
C ARG A 236 4.78 14.07 -13.12
N VAL A 237 4.90 12.77 -12.76
CA VAL A 237 5.48 11.75 -13.62
C VAL A 237 4.35 10.88 -14.16
N PRO A 238 4.17 10.79 -15.48
CA PRO A 238 3.11 9.97 -16.06
C PRO A 238 3.33 8.48 -15.73
N VAL A 239 2.24 7.76 -15.54
CA VAL A 239 2.24 6.38 -15.09
C VAL A 239 1.65 5.45 -16.14
N ILE A 240 2.34 4.33 -16.38
CA ILE A 240 1.80 3.17 -17.08
C ILE A 240 1.76 2.02 -16.08
N ALA A 241 0.60 1.40 -15.95
CA ALA A 241 0.42 0.29 -15.02
C ALA A 241 -0.44 -0.82 -15.60
N THR A 242 -0.30 -2.01 -15.05
CA THR A 242 -1.19 -3.13 -15.39
C THR A 242 -2.57 -2.95 -14.76
N ASN A 243 -3.61 -3.40 -15.47
CA ASN A 243 -5.00 -3.37 -15.00
C ASN A 243 -5.25 -4.54 -14.04
N VAL A 244 -4.71 -4.48 -12.82
CA VAL A 244 -4.86 -5.53 -11.80
C VAL A 244 -5.20 -4.94 -10.43
N GLY A 245 -5.93 -5.69 -9.63
CA GLY A 245 -6.24 -5.35 -8.22
C GLY A 245 -6.87 -3.97 -8.08
N GLY A 246 -6.28 -3.16 -7.20
CA GLY A 246 -6.73 -1.78 -6.94
C GLY A 246 -6.06 -0.71 -7.81
N ILE A 247 -5.23 -1.06 -8.79
CA ILE A 247 -4.62 -0.07 -9.69
C ILE A 247 -5.68 0.74 -10.44
N PRO A 248 -6.80 0.17 -10.95
CA PRO A 248 -7.88 0.93 -11.57
C PRO A 248 -8.65 1.87 -10.62
N GLU A 249 -8.41 1.77 -9.33
CA GLU A 249 -8.95 2.73 -8.34
C GLU A 249 -8.16 4.04 -8.32
N LEU A 250 -6.90 4.00 -8.77
CA LEU A 250 -6.02 5.16 -8.90
C LEU A 250 -5.97 5.71 -10.32
N ILE A 251 -6.06 4.84 -11.33
CA ILE A 251 -5.87 5.18 -12.73
C ILE A 251 -7.17 5.04 -13.51
N THR A 252 -7.60 6.16 -14.11
CA THR A 252 -8.57 6.16 -15.20
C THR A 252 -7.81 6.17 -16.51
N ASP A 253 -7.91 5.08 -17.28
CA ASP A 253 -7.14 4.88 -18.51
C ASP A 253 -7.28 6.04 -19.50
N GLY A 254 -6.14 6.47 -20.06
CA GLY A 254 -6.03 7.59 -20.97
C GLY A 254 -6.28 8.98 -20.35
N THR A 255 -6.63 9.08 -19.06
CA THR A 255 -6.91 10.34 -18.38
C THR A 255 -5.77 10.75 -17.47
N ASN A 256 -5.47 9.98 -16.43
CA ASN A 256 -4.42 10.27 -15.46
C ASN A 256 -3.33 9.17 -15.41
N GLY A 257 -3.35 8.23 -16.34
CA GLY A 257 -2.39 7.17 -16.53
C GLY A 257 -2.79 6.30 -17.72
N ILE A 258 -1.97 5.32 -18.06
CA ILE A 258 -2.29 4.30 -19.07
C ILE A 258 -2.37 2.94 -18.39
N LEU A 259 -3.47 2.22 -18.64
CA LEU A 259 -3.65 0.85 -18.21
C LEU A 259 -3.37 -0.13 -19.35
N VAL A 260 -2.56 -1.15 -19.05
CA VAL A 260 -2.25 -2.24 -19.98
C VAL A 260 -2.68 -3.58 -19.40
N PRO A 261 -2.99 -4.60 -20.22
CA PRO A 261 -3.20 -5.96 -19.71
C PRO A 261 -1.99 -6.47 -18.93
N PRO A 262 -2.19 -7.25 -17.86
CA PRO A 262 -1.09 -7.91 -17.19
C PRO A 262 -0.41 -8.94 -18.09
N GLN A 263 0.89 -9.18 -17.87
CA GLN A 263 1.69 -10.20 -18.57
C GLN A 263 1.76 -9.98 -20.10
N ASP A 264 1.63 -8.75 -20.57
CA ASP A 264 1.73 -8.37 -21.98
C ASP A 264 2.90 -7.39 -22.20
N PRO A 265 4.14 -7.88 -22.39
CA PRO A 265 5.30 -7.01 -22.59
C PRO A 265 5.24 -6.19 -23.89
N GLU A 266 4.49 -6.65 -24.88
CA GLU A 266 4.35 -5.91 -26.15
C GLU A 266 3.48 -4.66 -25.98
N ARG A 267 2.30 -4.81 -25.40
CA ARG A 267 1.43 -3.66 -25.10
C ARG A 267 2.09 -2.70 -24.11
N LEU A 268 2.87 -3.24 -23.16
CA LEU A 268 3.62 -2.43 -22.22
C LEU A 268 4.65 -1.56 -22.95
N ALA A 269 5.47 -2.14 -23.84
CA ALA A 269 6.46 -1.39 -24.62
C ALA A 269 5.79 -0.34 -25.53
N ASN A 270 4.69 -0.69 -26.17
CA ASN A 270 3.94 0.24 -27.05
C ASN A 270 3.38 1.44 -26.25
N ALA A 271 2.82 1.21 -25.08
CA ALA A 271 2.33 2.28 -24.20
C ALA A 271 3.47 3.19 -23.72
N ILE A 272 4.63 2.62 -23.37
CA ILE A 272 5.82 3.37 -22.98
C ILE A 272 6.30 4.25 -24.14
N ASN A 273 6.48 3.67 -25.32
CA ASN A 273 6.94 4.42 -26.50
C ASN A 273 5.98 5.53 -26.91
N LYS A 274 4.67 5.32 -26.75
CA LYS A 274 3.66 6.36 -26.97
C LYS A 274 3.87 7.56 -26.05
N LEU A 275 4.06 7.36 -24.73
CA LEU A 275 4.30 8.46 -23.80
C LEU A 275 5.68 9.12 -23.98
N LEU A 276 6.70 8.37 -24.43
CA LEU A 276 8.01 8.94 -24.72
C LEU A 276 7.99 9.84 -25.97
N SER A 277 7.18 9.49 -26.98
CA SER A 277 7.10 10.23 -28.26
C SER A 277 6.08 11.39 -28.23
N ASP A 278 4.97 11.25 -27.49
CA ASP A 278 3.90 12.24 -27.40
C ASP A 278 4.01 13.05 -26.09
N LYS A 279 4.77 14.16 -26.15
CA LYS A 279 5.03 15.01 -24.99
C LYS A 279 3.77 15.72 -24.46
N ASP A 280 2.81 16.03 -25.32
CA ASP A 280 1.58 16.71 -24.92
C ASP A 280 0.66 15.74 -24.17
N LEU A 281 0.50 14.52 -24.66
CA LEU A 281 -0.22 13.47 -23.96
C LEU A 281 0.45 13.15 -22.60
N SER A 282 1.77 13.02 -22.60
CA SER A 282 2.56 12.76 -21.39
C SER A 282 2.32 13.83 -20.32
N ARG A 283 2.40 15.12 -20.70
CA ARG A 283 2.13 16.25 -19.80
C ARG A 283 0.69 16.24 -19.30
N LYS A 284 -0.30 16.06 -20.19
CA LYS A 284 -1.72 16.03 -19.83
C LYS A 284 -2.02 14.94 -18.80
N ILE A 285 -1.47 13.74 -19.01
CA ILE A 285 -1.63 12.60 -18.08
C ILE A 285 -0.99 12.91 -16.72
N ALA A 286 0.23 13.48 -16.72
CA ALA A 286 0.94 13.82 -15.50
C ALA A 286 0.20 14.88 -14.67
N ASP A 287 -0.30 15.94 -15.32
CA ASP A 287 -1.07 17.01 -14.68
C ASP A 287 -2.40 16.48 -14.12
N SER A 288 -3.12 15.65 -14.87
CA SER A 288 -4.35 15.02 -14.40
C SER A 288 -4.10 14.08 -13.22
N GLY A 289 -2.96 13.37 -13.19
CA GLY A 289 -2.54 12.55 -12.06
C GLY A 289 -2.26 13.38 -10.80
N TYR A 290 -1.56 14.50 -10.98
CA TYR A 290 -1.28 15.43 -9.88
C TYR A 290 -2.59 15.99 -9.28
N ASP A 291 -3.49 16.48 -10.11
CA ASP A 291 -4.77 17.03 -9.68
C ASP A 291 -5.60 15.97 -8.93
N PHE A 292 -5.60 14.74 -9.43
CA PHE A 292 -6.28 13.63 -8.78
C PHE A 292 -5.73 13.34 -7.38
N VAL A 293 -4.41 13.25 -7.22
CA VAL A 293 -3.81 12.91 -5.92
C VAL A 293 -3.96 14.04 -4.91
N VAL A 294 -3.78 15.28 -5.33
CA VAL A 294 -3.91 16.45 -4.44
C VAL A 294 -5.35 16.61 -3.95
N LYS A 295 -6.33 16.45 -4.85
CA LYS A 295 -7.76 16.60 -4.53
C LYS A 295 -8.29 15.47 -3.65
N ASN A 296 -7.79 14.24 -3.81
CA ASN A 296 -8.46 13.06 -3.26
C ASN A 296 -7.64 12.27 -2.23
N LEU A 297 -6.31 12.35 -2.24
CA LEU A 297 -5.46 11.38 -1.55
C LEU A 297 -4.44 11.98 -0.58
N THR A 298 -4.55 13.26 -0.25
CA THR A 298 -3.68 13.91 0.75
C THR A 298 -4.22 13.73 2.17
N TRP A 299 -3.37 13.98 3.16
CA TRP A 299 -3.81 14.01 4.57
C TRP A 299 -4.85 15.08 4.83
N GLU A 300 -4.75 16.23 4.19
CA GLU A 300 -5.74 17.30 4.31
C GLU A 300 -7.15 16.84 3.93
N THR A 301 -7.25 16.06 2.84
CA THR A 301 -8.52 15.55 2.33
C THR A 301 -9.06 14.35 3.13
N LEU A 302 -8.17 13.45 3.59
CA LEU A 302 -8.58 12.15 4.14
C LEU A 302 -8.59 12.10 5.66
N LEU A 303 -7.83 12.94 6.35
CA LEU A 303 -7.73 12.94 7.81
C LEU A 303 -9.09 13.11 8.51
N PRO A 304 -10.02 13.99 8.05
CA PRO A 304 -11.35 14.08 8.65
C PRO A 304 -12.11 12.74 8.64
N LYS A 305 -11.91 11.90 7.61
CA LYS A 305 -12.54 10.57 7.54
C LYS A 305 -11.95 9.62 8.57
N TYR A 306 -10.62 9.68 8.80
CA TYR A 306 -9.97 8.90 9.85
C TYR A 306 -10.44 9.32 11.25
N ILE A 307 -10.49 10.62 11.53
CA ILE A 307 -10.99 11.15 12.81
C ILE A 307 -12.41 10.66 13.05
N LYS A 308 -13.30 10.89 12.08
CA LYS A 308 -14.70 10.46 12.17
C LYS A 308 -14.82 8.95 12.39
N PHE A 309 -14.02 8.14 11.68
CA PHE A 309 -14.03 6.70 11.86
C PHE A 309 -13.75 6.29 13.32
N TYR A 310 -12.70 6.84 13.94
CA TYR A 310 -12.39 6.52 15.34
C TYR A 310 -13.42 7.06 16.32
N GLU A 311 -13.97 8.24 16.09
CA GLU A 311 -15.02 8.82 16.95
C GLU A 311 -16.31 7.97 16.90
N ASP A 312 -16.68 7.46 15.74
CA ASP A 312 -17.89 6.69 15.57
C ASP A 312 -17.77 5.26 16.14
N LEU A 313 -16.54 4.72 16.27
CA LEU A 313 -16.30 3.40 16.87
C LEU A 313 -16.82 3.26 18.31
N LEU A 314 -16.78 4.33 19.10
CA LEU A 314 -17.20 4.30 20.50
C LEU A 314 -18.67 4.67 20.69
N LYS A 315 -19.37 5.11 19.64
CA LYS A 315 -20.81 5.46 19.70
C LYS A 315 -21.72 4.27 19.43
N THR A 316 -21.15 3.18 18.86
CA THR A 316 -21.84 1.94 18.54
C THR A 316 -21.51 0.84 19.52
#